data_995f9353658d757f31e729d50a5fc638
#
_entry.id   995f9353658d757f31e729d50a5fc638
#
_cell.length_a   1.000
_cell.length_b   1.000
_cell.length_c   1.000
_cell.angle_alpha   90.00
_cell.angle_beta   90.00
_cell.angle_gamma   90.00
#
_symmetry.space_group_name_H-M   'P 1'
#
loop_
_entity.id
_entity.type
_entity.pdbx_description
1 polymer ?
#
loop_
_entity_poly.entity_id
_entity_poly.type
_entity_poly.pdbx_seq_one_letter_code
_entity_poly.pdbx_strand_id
1 'polypeptide(L)'
;GEAQNITHQQKKMGTTSLKAFRDRFDLPIPDDQLEDLPFLKFPEGSPELDYMRKRREALGGYVPTRREKGDTLPIPALSAFDALLKSSEDREYSTTMAFVRLLGILLKDKQIGKRVVPIVPDESRTFGMEGMFRQLGIWSSVGQLYTPEDADQLMFYKEDKHGQILQEGINEPGAMSSWIAAATSYSTHGVSMIPFFIYYSMFGFQRVGDLAWAAGDQRARGFLLGGTAGRTTLNGEGLQHEDGHSHMISSTIPNCVSYDPTFGFELAVIIQDGLRRMYA
;
A
#
# COMPACT_ATOMS: atom_id res chain seq x y z
N GLY A 1 -13.92 28.08 18.32
CA GLY A 1 -14.19 27.66 19.15
C GLY A 1 -13.84 26.72 20.32
N GLU A 2 -12.69 26.95 20.99
CA GLU A 2 -12.34 26.17 22.16
C GLU A 2 -13.48 26.21 23.19
N ALA A 3 -13.86 25.05 23.74
CA ALA A 3 -14.94 24.87 24.71
C ALA A 3 -16.35 25.29 24.23
N GLN A 4 -16.58 25.40 22.94
CA GLN A 4 -17.88 25.76 22.39
C GLN A 4 -18.52 24.58 21.63
N ASN A 5 -19.76 24.25 21.95
CA ASN A 5 -20.50 23.18 21.29
C ASN A 5 -20.80 23.47 19.81
N ILE A 6 -20.84 24.75 19.42
CA ILE A 6 -21.15 25.16 18.05
C ILE A 6 -19.94 25.19 17.13
N THR A 7 -18.76 24.72 17.57
CA THR A 7 -17.51 24.80 16.81
C THR A 7 -17.64 24.28 15.39
N HIS A 8 -18.37 23.20 15.20
CA HIS A 8 -18.59 22.59 13.88
C HIS A 8 -19.40 23.49 12.92
N GLN A 9 -20.26 24.36 13.45
CA GLN A 9 -21.08 25.27 12.66
C GLN A 9 -20.52 26.69 12.64
N GLN A 10 -19.50 26.97 13.41
CA GLN A 10 -18.87 28.29 13.48
C GLN A 10 -18.04 28.53 12.20
N LYS A 11 -18.58 29.35 11.32
CA LYS A 11 -17.95 29.67 10.03
C LYS A 11 -16.97 30.83 10.09
N LYS A 12 -17.11 31.72 11.10
CA LYS A 12 -16.24 32.87 11.30
C LYS A 12 -15.91 33.02 12.78
N MET A 13 -14.68 33.43 13.08
CA MET A 13 -14.29 33.86 14.40
C MET A 13 -14.64 35.33 14.57
N GLY A 14 -15.14 35.70 15.75
CA GLY A 14 -15.35 37.12 16.08
C GLY A 14 -14.03 37.84 16.31
N THR A 15 -14.03 39.17 16.13
CA THR A 15 -12.83 40.03 16.25
C THR A 15 -12.09 39.86 17.58
N THR A 16 -12.83 39.70 18.67
CA THR A 16 -12.23 39.46 20.01
C THR A 16 -11.42 38.17 20.04
N SER A 17 -11.92 37.10 19.43
CA SER A 17 -11.21 35.81 19.36
C SER A 17 -10.00 35.88 18.42
N LEU A 18 -10.12 36.61 17.31
CA LEU A 18 -9.02 36.84 16.37
C LEU A 18 -7.89 37.66 17.06
N LYS A 19 -8.25 38.67 17.82
CA LYS A 19 -7.29 39.48 18.61
C LYS A 19 -6.59 38.62 19.65
N ALA A 20 -7.32 37.82 20.41
CA ALA A 20 -6.73 36.92 21.40
C ALA A 20 -5.79 35.88 20.77
N PHE A 21 -6.13 35.37 19.57
CA PHE A 21 -5.27 34.45 18.81
C PHE A 21 -3.99 35.15 18.34
N ARG A 22 -4.12 36.33 17.71
CA ARG A 22 -2.97 37.13 17.26
C ARG A 22 -2.01 37.42 18.42
N ASP A 23 -2.55 37.90 19.55
CA ASP A 23 -1.76 38.29 20.72
C ASP A 23 -1.06 37.07 21.35
N ARG A 24 -1.75 35.94 21.42
CA ARG A 24 -1.17 34.67 21.93
C ARG A 24 0.03 34.16 21.12
N PHE A 25 0.01 34.39 19.81
CA PHE A 25 1.05 33.92 18.91
C PHE A 25 1.98 35.04 18.43
N ASP A 26 1.86 36.21 18.98
CA ASP A 26 2.67 37.40 18.66
C ASP A 26 2.74 37.66 17.14
N LEU A 27 1.58 37.58 16.48
CA LEU A 27 1.52 37.75 15.02
C LEU A 27 1.56 39.29 14.71
N PRO A 28 2.40 39.72 13.78
CA PRO A 28 2.57 41.11 13.39
C PRO A 28 1.43 41.64 12.52
N ILE A 29 0.18 41.54 12.99
CA ILE A 29 -1.02 41.95 12.27
C ILE A 29 -1.66 43.11 13.09
N PRO A 30 -1.79 44.29 12.53
CA PRO A 30 -2.41 45.44 13.22
C PRO A 30 -3.92 45.23 13.43
N ASP A 31 -4.48 45.92 14.41
CA ASP A 31 -5.88 45.75 14.81
C ASP A 31 -6.89 46.03 13.68
N ASP A 32 -6.59 46.98 12.81
CA ASP A 32 -7.42 47.39 11.68
C ASP A 32 -7.43 46.39 10.52
N GLN A 33 -6.49 45.43 10.50
CA GLN A 33 -6.41 44.39 9.49
C GLN A 33 -6.88 43.00 9.97
N LEU A 34 -7.25 42.90 11.26
CA LEU A 34 -7.62 41.59 11.82
C LEU A 34 -8.83 40.94 11.14
N GLU A 35 -9.80 41.73 10.72
CA GLU A 35 -11.02 41.23 10.07
C GLU A 35 -10.78 40.78 8.63
N ASP A 36 -9.74 41.27 7.98
CA ASP A 36 -9.35 40.93 6.63
C ASP A 36 -8.60 39.58 6.56
N LEU A 37 -8.22 39.03 7.71
CA LEU A 37 -7.48 37.74 7.82
C LEU A 37 -6.28 37.66 6.87
N PRO A 38 -5.36 38.64 6.89
CA PRO A 38 -4.25 38.68 5.96
C PRO A 38 -3.34 37.46 6.12
N PHE A 39 -2.82 36.93 5.02
CA PHE A 39 -1.78 35.92 5.09
C PHE A 39 -0.49 36.48 5.63
N LEU A 40 0.02 35.88 6.71
CA LEU A 40 1.31 36.26 7.27
C LEU A 40 2.41 35.83 6.27
N LYS A 41 3.20 36.81 5.86
CA LYS A 41 4.42 36.59 5.06
C LYS A 41 5.62 37.01 5.91
N PHE A 42 6.50 36.06 6.16
CA PHE A 42 7.75 36.38 6.83
C PHE A 42 8.65 37.22 5.91
N PRO A 43 9.38 38.21 6.44
CA PRO A 43 10.31 39.00 5.68
C PRO A 43 11.41 38.16 5.06
N GLU A 44 11.88 38.57 3.89
CA GLU A 44 13.06 37.94 3.27
C GLU A 44 14.26 38.04 4.23
N GLY A 45 14.97 36.91 4.40
CA GLY A 45 16.10 36.82 5.33
C GLY A 45 15.71 36.62 6.79
N SER A 46 14.40 36.43 7.11
CA SER A 46 14.01 36.06 8.47
C SER A 46 14.46 34.60 8.77
N PRO A 47 14.81 34.30 10.04
CA PRO A 47 15.24 32.96 10.42
C PRO A 47 14.23 31.85 10.08
N GLU A 48 12.94 32.15 10.20
CA GLU A 48 11.85 31.23 9.92
C GLU A 48 11.78 30.88 8.42
N LEU A 49 11.85 31.90 7.56
CA LEU A 49 11.81 31.72 6.11
C LEU A 49 13.05 31.00 5.62
N ASP A 50 14.23 31.35 6.12
CA ASP A 50 15.49 30.71 5.79
C ASP A 50 15.51 29.25 6.22
N TYR A 51 15.03 28.94 7.43
CA TYR A 51 14.88 27.56 7.91
C TYR A 51 13.96 26.75 7.00
N MET A 52 12.77 27.29 6.71
CA MET A 52 11.78 26.62 5.84
C MET A 52 12.38 26.35 4.45
N ARG A 53 13.04 27.32 3.84
CA ARG A 53 13.66 27.19 2.52
C ARG A 53 14.74 26.13 2.51
N LYS A 54 15.68 26.17 3.44
CA LYS A 54 16.75 25.17 3.57
C LYS A 54 16.20 23.75 3.72
N ARG A 55 15.15 23.58 4.53
CA ARG A 55 14.48 22.27 4.67
C ARG A 55 13.81 21.83 3.37
N ARG A 56 13.14 22.72 2.67
CA ARG A 56 12.51 22.41 1.39
C ARG A 56 13.54 22.06 0.30
N GLU A 57 14.61 22.78 0.22
CA GLU A 57 15.72 22.48 -0.70
C GLU A 57 16.33 21.10 -0.41
N ALA A 58 16.60 20.79 0.85
CA ALA A 58 17.12 19.49 1.25
C ALA A 58 16.18 18.31 0.91
N LEU A 59 14.87 18.58 0.78
CA LEU A 59 13.84 17.62 0.38
C LEU A 59 13.58 17.62 -1.15
N GLY A 60 14.41 18.28 -1.95
CA GLY A 60 14.27 18.32 -3.40
C GLY A 60 13.37 19.44 -3.93
N GLY A 61 13.09 20.46 -3.15
CA GLY A 61 12.32 21.64 -3.55
C GLY A 61 10.94 21.74 -2.92
N TYR A 62 10.12 22.64 -3.45
CA TYR A 62 8.75 22.85 -2.97
C TYR A 62 7.85 21.64 -3.28
N VAL A 63 6.58 21.69 -2.88
CA VAL A 63 5.64 20.58 -3.02
C VAL A 63 5.87 19.83 -4.33
N PRO A 64 6.18 18.54 -4.29
CA PRO A 64 6.49 17.79 -5.51
C PRO A 64 5.34 17.88 -6.49
N THR A 65 5.65 18.15 -7.75
CA THR A 65 4.68 18.11 -8.82
C THR A 65 4.15 16.68 -8.95
N ARG A 66 2.85 16.50 -8.80
CA ARG A 66 2.22 15.20 -9.02
C ARG A 66 2.30 14.84 -10.49
N ARG A 67 2.70 13.62 -10.77
CA ARG A 67 2.75 13.07 -12.12
C ARG A 67 1.50 12.23 -12.35
N GLU A 68 0.84 12.43 -13.47
CA GLU A 68 -0.31 11.60 -13.85
C GLU A 68 0.13 10.29 -14.52
N LYS A 69 1.32 10.30 -15.11
CA LYS A 69 1.90 9.15 -15.81
C LYS A 69 3.21 8.76 -15.13
N GLY A 70 3.37 7.46 -14.91
CA GLY A 70 4.66 6.87 -14.55
C GLY A 70 5.41 6.38 -15.78
N ASP A 71 6.65 5.95 -15.58
CA ASP A 71 7.39 5.23 -16.60
C ASP A 71 6.65 3.96 -16.99
N THR A 72 6.58 3.67 -18.29
CA THR A 72 6.09 2.38 -18.77
C THR A 72 7.10 1.29 -18.42
N LEU A 73 6.58 0.14 -17.98
CA LEU A 73 7.40 -1.02 -17.65
C LEU A 73 7.32 -2.07 -18.76
N PRO A 74 8.42 -2.77 -19.05
CA PRO A 74 8.42 -3.87 -20.00
C PRO A 74 7.73 -5.09 -19.37
N ILE A 75 6.43 -5.17 -19.51
CA ILE A 75 5.60 -6.22 -18.88
C ILE A 75 5.83 -7.56 -19.59
N PRO A 76 6.08 -8.66 -18.86
CA PRO A 76 6.24 -9.98 -19.42
C PRO A 76 5.01 -10.39 -20.26
N ALA A 77 5.26 -11.05 -21.38
CA ALA A 77 4.20 -11.65 -22.18
C ALA A 77 3.52 -12.79 -21.40
N LEU A 78 2.29 -13.12 -21.78
CA LEU A 78 1.53 -14.20 -21.12
C LEU A 78 2.29 -15.54 -21.12
N SER A 79 3.08 -15.81 -22.16
CA SER A 79 3.93 -17.00 -22.27
C SER A 79 4.99 -17.16 -21.16
N ALA A 80 5.33 -16.06 -20.46
CA ALA A 80 6.20 -16.16 -19.28
C ALA A 80 5.58 -17.02 -18.17
N PHE A 81 4.28 -17.18 -18.18
CA PHE A 81 3.49 -17.95 -17.21
C PHE A 81 3.05 -19.32 -17.75
N ASP A 82 3.68 -19.82 -18.81
CA ASP A 82 3.33 -21.10 -19.47
C ASP A 82 3.21 -22.26 -18.48
N ALA A 83 4.02 -22.28 -17.41
CA ALA A 83 3.93 -23.29 -16.36
C ALA A 83 2.58 -23.33 -15.61
N LEU A 84 1.81 -22.24 -15.66
CA LEU A 84 0.47 -22.12 -15.07
C LEU A 84 -0.64 -22.25 -16.13
N LEU A 85 -0.31 -21.97 -17.39
CA LEU A 85 -1.26 -22.01 -18.51
C LEU A 85 -1.47 -23.44 -19.04
N LYS A 86 -0.50 -24.31 -18.81
CA LYS A 86 -0.56 -25.73 -19.20
C LYS A 86 -1.19 -26.57 -18.10
N SER A 87 -1.57 -27.79 -18.45
CA SER A 87 -2.07 -28.76 -17.48
C SER A 87 -1.07 -28.97 -16.34
N SER A 88 -1.58 -29.07 -15.13
CA SER A 88 -0.81 -29.51 -13.96
C SER A 88 -0.61 -31.00 -13.89
N GLU A 89 -1.15 -31.73 -14.87
CA GLU A 89 -1.22 -33.22 -14.90
C GLU A 89 -1.91 -33.69 -13.61
N ASP A 90 -1.30 -34.61 -12.88
CA ASP A 90 -1.84 -35.19 -11.64
C ASP A 90 -1.55 -34.33 -10.38
N ARG A 91 -1.00 -33.13 -10.53
CA ARG A 91 -0.66 -32.27 -9.39
C ARG A 91 -1.79 -31.34 -9.06
N GLU A 92 -2.34 -31.50 -7.89
CA GLU A 92 -3.30 -30.57 -7.31
C GLU A 92 -2.57 -29.44 -6.56
N TYR A 93 -3.01 -28.22 -6.76
CA TYR A 93 -2.56 -27.05 -6.00
C TYR A 93 -3.64 -25.98 -5.96
N SER A 94 -3.65 -25.22 -4.85
CA SER A 94 -4.59 -24.12 -4.68
C SER A 94 -4.25 -22.92 -5.58
N THR A 95 -5.23 -22.04 -5.81
CA THR A 95 -5.00 -20.77 -6.50
C THR A 95 -4.00 -19.88 -5.74
N THR A 96 -3.94 -19.98 -4.40
CA THR A 96 -2.89 -19.33 -3.59
C THR A 96 -1.49 -19.81 -3.99
N MET A 97 -1.31 -21.13 -4.14
CA MET A 97 -0.02 -21.68 -4.59
C MET A 97 0.28 -21.34 -6.06
N ALA A 98 -0.73 -21.23 -6.91
CA ALA A 98 -0.58 -20.71 -8.27
C ALA A 98 -0.06 -19.26 -8.24
N PHE A 99 -0.63 -18.42 -7.38
CA PHE A 99 -0.16 -17.06 -7.18
C PHE A 99 1.31 -17.00 -6.70
N VAL A 100 1.68 -17.79 -5.71
CA VAL A 100 3.07 -17.83 -5.21
C VAL A 100 4.05 -18.21 -6.31
N ARG A 101 3.70 -19.19 -7.17
CA ARG A 101 4.52 -19.55 -8.35
C ARG A 101 4.63 -18.40 -9.35
N LEU A 102 3.51 -17.74 -9.65
CA LEU A 102 3.46 -16.58 -10.53
C LEU A 102 4.31 -15.44 -9.98
N LEU A 103 4.16 -15.12 -8.70
CA LEU A 103 4.95 -14.11 -8.00
C LEU A 103 6.44 -14.44 -8.09
N GLY A 104 6.82 -15.71 -7.91
CA GLY A 104 8.19 -16.17 -8.08
C GLY A 104 8.75 -15.96 -9.50
N ILE A 105 7.92 -16.04 -10.53
CA ILE A 105 8.30 -15.72 -11.92
C ILE A 105 8.55 -14.22 -12.06
N LEU A 106 7.63 -13.39 -11.57
CA LEU A 106 7.76 -11.92 -11.63
C LEU A 106 8.99 -11.42 -10.88
N LEU A 107 9.26 -11.95 -9.69
CA LEU A 107 10.41 -11.56 -8.85
C LEU A 107 11.76 -11.91 -9.50
N LYS A 108 11.80 -12.93 -10.33
CA LYS A 108 12.99 -13.35 -11.09
C LYS A 108 13.17 -12.61 -12.41
N ASP A 109 12.16 -11.86 -12.85
CA ASP A 109 12.26 -11.08 -14.07
C ASP A 109 13.34 -10.02 -13.93
N LYS A 110 14.26 -9.96 -14.91
CA LYS A 110 15.43 -9.07 -14.85
C LYS A 110 15.07 -7.58 -15.00
N GLN A 111 13.93 -7.27 -15.57
CA GLN A 111 13.51 -5.92 -15.89
C GLN A 111 12.60 -5.34 -14.80
N ILE A 112 11.61 -6.11 -14.35
CA ILE A 112 10.61 -5.63 -13.39
C ILE A 112 10.73 -6.24 -11.99
N GLY A 113 11.49 -7.32 -11.82
CA GLY A 113 11.53 -8.08 -10.55
C GLY A 113 11.86 -7.23 -9.31
N LYS A 114 12.73 -6.23 -9.46
CA LYS A 114 13.06 -5.28 -8.38
C LYS A 114 11.96 -4.25 -8.09
N ARG A 115 10.95 -4.17 -8.94
CA ARG A 115 9.78 -3.29 -8.75
C ARG A 115 8.63 -4.00 -8.05
N VAL A 116 8.67 -5.32 -7.99
CA VAL A 116 7.64 -6.14 -7.36
C VAL A 116 7.79 -6.08 -5.85
N VAL A 117 6.73 -5.72 -5.15
CA VAL A 117 6.71 -5.58 -3.68
C VAL A 117 5.64 -6.50 -3.09
N PRO A 118 6.01 -7.70 -2.62
CA PRO A 118 5.09 -8.53 -1.85
C PRO A 118 4.85 -7.92 -0.47
N ILE A 119 3.60 -7.77 -0.08
CA ILE A 119 3.19 -7.20 1.21
C ILE A 119 2.27 -8.21 1.89
N VAL A 120 2.55 -8.55 3.11
CA VAL A 120 1.78 -9.51 3.91
C VAL A 120 1.57 -8.97 5.32
N PRO A 121 0.45 -9.31 5.99
CA PRO A 121 0.27 -8.93 7.40
C PRO A 121 1.29 -9.64 8.29
N ASP A 122 1.21 -10.98 8.37
CA ASP A 122 2.17 -11.80 9.15
C ASP A 122 2.28 -13.24 8.63
N GLU A 123 1.39 -13.66 7.82
CA GLU A 123 1.10 -15.06 7.51
C GLU A 123 1.78 -15.54 6.21
N SER A 124 3.02 -15.12 5.95
CA SER A 124 3.74 -15.54 4.74
C SER A 124 3.81 -17.05 4.59
N ARG A 125 3.96 -17.80 5.69
CA ARG A 125 4.00 -19.27 5.67
C ARG A 125 2.65 -19.87 5.30
N THR A 126 1.56 -19.35 5.86
CA THR A 126 0.21 -19.81 5.56
C THR A 126 -0.13 -19.64 4.08
N PHE A 127 0.40 -18.60 3.44
CA PHE A 127 0.25 -18.39 2.01
C PHE A 127 1.28 -19.18 1.16
N GLY A 128 2.15 -20.00 1.79
CA GLY A 128 3.15 -20.80 1.09
C GLY A 128 4.31 -19.99 0.52
N MET A 129 4.59 -18.82 1.08
CA MET A 129 5.65 -17.90 0.64
C MET A 129 7.00 -18.15 1.33
N GLU A 130 7.09 -19.09 2.26
CA GLU A 130 8.32 -19.37 3.03
C GLU A 130 9.52 -19.71 2.16
N GLY A 131 9.31 -20.32 1.02
CA GLY A 131 10.38 -20.60 0.04
C GLY A 131 11.04 -19.34 -0.53
N MET A 132 10.39 -18.18 -0.42
CA MET A 132 10.90 -16.89 -0.88
C MET A 132 11.85 -16.22 0.10
N PHE A 133 11.81 -16.57 1.40
CA PHE A 133 12.62 -15.92 2.44
C PHE A 133 14.11 -16.00 2.14
N ARG A 134 14.58 -17.13 1.62
CA ARG A 134 16.00 -17.33 1.30
C ARG A 134 16.48 -16.42 0.17
N GLN A 135 15.62 -16.17 -0.82
CA GLN A 135 15.99 -15.39 -2.00
C GLN A 135 15.79 -13.89 -1.79
N LEU A 136 14.70 -13.52 -1.14
CA LEU A 136 14.25 -12.13 -1.04
C LEU A 136 14.54 -11.54 0.33
N GLY A 137 14.35 -12.31 1.39
CA GLY A 137 14.34 -11.80 2.76
C GLY A 137 13.11 -10.95 3.06
N ILE A 138 12.78 -10.88 4.34
CA ILE A 138 11.79 -9.94 4.88
C ILE A 138 12.54 -8.64 5.17
N TRP A 139 11.99 -7.52 4.76
CA TRP A 139 12.63 -6.24 5.00
C TRP A 139 12.62 -5.86 6.48
N SER A 140 13.79 -5.45 6.97
CA SER A 140 13.95 -4.87 8.30
C SER A 140 15.00 -3.77 8.24
N SER A 141 14.69 -2.58 8.76
CA SER A 141 15.62 -1.44 8.75
C SER A 141 16.91 -1.69 9.51
N VAL A 142 16.89 -2.60 10.47
CA VAL A 142 18.04 -2.97 11.32
C VAL A 142 18.62 -4.35 10.98
N GLY A 143 17.95 -5.13 10.16
CA GLY A 143 18.23 -6.54 9.90
C GLY A 143 17.72 -7.43 11.05
N GLN A 144 18.07 -8.71 11.00
CA GLN A 144 17.66 -9.68 12.02
C GLN A 144 18.62 -9.65 13.22
N LEU A 145 18.12 -9.20 14.37
CA LEU A 145 18.90 -9.04 15.60
C LEU A 145 18.71 -10.20 16.59
N TYR A 146 18.01 -11.23 16.22
CA TYR A 146 17.71 -12.40 17.06
C TYR A 146 17.78 -13.69 16.25
N THR A 147 17.90 -14.81 16.93
CA THR A 147 17.71 -16.14 16.35
C THR A 147 16.34 -16.65 16.79
N PRO A 148 15.46 -17.08 15.89
CA PRO A 148 14.19 -17.70 16.28
C PRO A 148 14.45 -18.91 17.20
N GLU A 149 13.66 -19.05 18.27
CA GLU A 149 13.84 -20.15 19.23
C GLU A 149 13.61 -21.53 18.58
N ASP A 150 12.83 -21.59 17.53
CA ASP A 150 12.53 -22.77 16.74
C ASP A 150 13.34 -22.87 15.44
N ALA A 151 14.48 -22.19 15.37
CA ALA A 151 15.34 -22.15 14.18
C ALA A 151 15.80 -23.54 13.71
N ASP A 152 15.93 -24.50 14.64
CA ASP A 152 16.29 -25.89 14.34
C ASP A 152 15.14 -26.71 13.76
N GLN A 153 13.90 -26.23 13.90
CA GLN A 153 12.68 -26.94 13.50
C GLN A 153 12.02 -26.30 12.27
N LEU A 154 12.27 -25.02 12.05
CA LEU A 154 11.65 -24.23 11.00
C LEU A 154 12.44 -24.28 9.70
N MET A 155 11.71 -24.13 8.61
CA MET A 155 12.29 -23.72 7.36
C MET A 155 12.92 -22.34 7.50
N PHE A 156 13.89 -22.05 6.66
CA PHE A 156 14.68 -20.83 6.68
C PHE A 156 13.83 -19.56 6.89
N TYR A 157 14.24 -18.72 7.84
CA TYR A 157 13.67 -17.40 8.11
C TYR A 157 14.77 -16.36 8.07
N LYS A 158 14.54 -15.24 7.40
CA LYS A 158 15.55 -14.19 7.27
C LYS A 158 14.91 -12.81 7.18
N GLU A 159 15.29 -11.95 8.09
CA GLU A 159 15.09 -10.50 7.99
C GLU A 159 16.38 -9.85 7.50
N ASP A 160 16.26 -8.90 6.57
CA ASP A 160 17.41 -8.28 5.92
C ASP A 160 17.12 -6.81 5.59
N LYS A 161 18.14 -5.96 5.71
CA LYS A 161 18.04 -4.54 5.32
C LYS A 161 17.73 -4.34 3.83
N HIS A 162 18.01 -5.33 3.01
CA HIS A 162 17.71 -5.38 1.59
C HIS A 162 16.57 -6.34 1.26
N GLY A 163 15.82 -6.76 2.28
CA GLY A 163 14.66 -7.63 2.09
C GLY A 163 13.61 -6.98 1.19
N GLN A 164 12.94 -7.80 0.38
CA GLN A 164 11.95 -7.34 -0.59
C GLN A 164 10.51 -7.63 -0.16
N ILE A 165 10.31 -8.53 0.80
CA ILE A 165 8.98 -8.82 1.36
C ILE A 165 8.73 -7.85 2.51
N LEU A 166 7.63 -7.12 2.45
CA LEU A 166 7.15 -6.31 3.58
C LEU A 166 6.19 -7.14 4.43
N GLN A 167 6.61 -7.47 5.62
CA GLN A 167 5.79 -8.17 6.61
C GLN A 167 5.45 -7.19 7.74
N GLU A 168 4.18 -6.79 7.79
CA GLU A 168 3.71 -5.66 8.61
C GLU A 168 3.21 -6.10 10.00
N GLY A 169 3.19 -7.40 10.28
CA GLY A 169 2.48 -7.96 11.43
C GLY A 169 0.98 -8.06 11.16
N ILE A 170 0.20 -8.54 12.13
CA ILE A 170 -1.27 -8.64 12.03
C ILE A 170 -1.86 -7.22 12.13
N ASN A 171 -1.66 -6.45 11.08
CA ASN A 171 -2.04 -5.04 10.95
C ASN A 171 -2.38 -4.72 9.50
N GLU A 172 -3.55 -5.10 9.06
CA GLU A 172 -4.01 -4.87 7.69
C GLU A 172 -4.05 -3.38 7.30
N PRO A 173 -4.42 -2.43 8.17
CA PRO A 173 -4.30 -1.00 7.85
C PRO A 173 -2.86 -0.54 7.59
N GLY A 174 -1.89 -1.04 8.35
CA GLY A 174 -0.46 -0.78 8.10
C GLY A 174 -0.01 -1.34 6.77
N ALA A 175 -0.34 -2.61 6.49
CA ALA A 175 -0.03 -3.27 5.22
C ALA A 175 -0.67 -2.54 4.02
N MET A 176 -1.93 -2.10 4.14
CA MET A 176 -2.61 -1.33 3.10
C MET A 176 -1.98 0.06 2.92
N SER A 177 -1.51 0.69 3.98
CA SER A 177 -0.79 1.97 3.89
C SER A 177 0.53 1.83 3.14
N SER A 178 1.30 0.78 3.41
CA SER A 178 2.52 0.44 2.67
C SER A 178 2.21 0.12 1.20
N TRP A 179 1.10 -0.59 0.94
CA TRP A 179 0.64 -0.86 -0.41
C TRP A 179 0.29 0.44 -1.16
N ILE A 180 -0.46 1.37 -0.53
CA ILE A 180 -0.79 2.68 -1.12
C ILE A 180 0.49 3.46 -1.44
N ALA A 181 1.45 3.50 -0.53
CA ALA A 181 2.73 4.18 -0.74
C ALA A 181 3.47 3.65 -1.96
N ALA A 182 3.57 2.32 -2.12
CA ALA A 182 4.16 1.70 -3.29
C ALA A 182 3.31 1.91 -4.56
N ALA A 183 1.99 1.77 -4.46
CA ALA A 183 1.05 1.88 -5.57
C ALA A 183 0.93 3.30 -6.16
N THR A 184 1.29 4.32 -5.39
CA THR A 184 1.29 5.73 -5.80
C THR A 184 2.68 6.30 -6.06
N SER A 185 3.72 5.50 -5.91
CA SER A 185 5.12 5.92 -6.06
C SER A 185 5.45 6.49 -7.44
N TYR A 186 4.75 6.05 -8.49
CA TYR A 186 4.87 6.61 -9.83
C TYR A 186 4.54 8.11 -9.86
N SER A 187 3.54 8.54 -9.09
CA SER A 187 3.11 9.94 -9.01
C SER A 187 3.99 10.76 -8.06
N THR A 188 4.34 10.21 -6.91
CA THR A 188 5.07 10.92 -5.86
C THR A 188 6.59 10.95 -6.08
N HIS A 189 7.16 9.86 -6.60
CA HIS A 189 8.60 9.69 -6.75
C HIS A 189 9.05 9.51 -8.21
N GLY A 190 8.13 9.38 -9.16
CA GLY A 190 8.44 9.09 -10.56
C GLY A 190 8.97 7.68 -10.79
N VAL A 191 8.69 6.76 -9.88
CA VAL A 191 9.15 5.36 -9.93
C VAL A 191 7.96 4.44 -9.79
N SER A 192 7.64 3.67 -10.83
CA SER A 192 6.54 2.71 -10.76
C SER A 192 6.97 1.48 -9.96
N MET A 193 6.25 1.18 -8.86
CA MET A 193 6.35 -0.06 -8.10
C MET A 193 5.13 -0.92 -8.37
N ILE A 194 5.27 -2.23 -8.21
CA ILE A 194 4.23 -3.24 -8.47
C ILE A 194 3.91 -3.96 -7.15
N PRO A 195 3.08 -3.37 -6.28
CA PRO A 195 2.75 -3.99 -5.02
C PRO A 195 1.68 -5.08 -5.16
N PHE A 196 1.90 -6.17 -4.42
CA PHE A 196 0.96 -7.26 -4.22
C PHE A 196 0.70 -7.38 -2.72
N PHE A 197 -0.48 -6.99 -2.28
CA PHE A 197 -0.90 -7.19 -0.91
C PHE A 197 -1.75 -8.45 -0.81
N ILE A 198 -1.24 -9.48 -0.14
CA ILE A 198 -1.95 -10.72 0.13
C ILE A 198 -2.40 -10.76 1.60
N TYR A 199 -3.66 -11.09 1.83
CA TYR A 199 -4.30 -11.12 3.14
C TYR A 199 -5.35 -12.22 3.18
N TYR A 200 -5.84 -12.55 4.35
CA TYR A 200 -7.06 -13.36 4.47
C TYR A 200 -8.25 -12.57 3.94
N SER A 201 -8.97 -13.14 2.98
CA SER A 201 -10.04 -12.44 2.26
C SER A 201 -11.04 -11.75 3.19
N MET A 202 -11.45 -12.41 4.24
CA MET A 202 -12.37 -11.88 5.24
C MET A 202 -11.87 -10.60 5.91
N PHE A 203 -10.56 -10.43 6.04
CA PHE A 203 -9.93 -9.31 6.74
C PHE A 203 -9.42 -8.21 5.81
N GLY A 204 -9.67 -8.30 4.51
CA GLY A 204 -9.33 -7.28 3.54
C GLY A 204 -10.29 -6.08 3.56
N PHE A 205 -11.18 -5.99 2.59
CA PHE A 205 -12.10 -4.85 2.45
C PHE A 205 -12.93 -4.54 3.70
N GLN A 206 -13.24 -5.53 4.51
CA GLN A 206 -13.93 -5.32 5.78
C GLN A 206 -13.14 -4.45 6.76
N ARG A 207 -11.80 -4.56 6.76
CA ARG A 207 -10.93 -3.80 7.68
C ARG A 207 -10.30 -2.57 7.05
N VAL A 208 -10.11 -2.57 5.74
CA VAL A 208 -9.38 -1.51 5.02
C VAL A 208 -10.19 -0.83 3.93
N GLY A 209 -11.52 -0.92 3.98
CA GLY A 209 -12.41 -0.35 2.97
C GLY A 209 -12.17 1.13 2.72
N ASP A 210 -12.04 1.94 3.77
CA ASP A 210 -11.73 3.37 3.67
C ASP A 210 -10.39 3.63 2.98
N LEU A 211 -9.37 2.85 3.31
CA LEU A 211 -8.07 2.97 2.66
C LEU A 211 -8.13 2.51 1.20
N ALA A 212 -8.96 1.51 0.88
CA ALA A 212 -9.19 1.09 -0.49
C ALA A 212 -9.89 2.19 -1.33
N TRP A 213 -10.85 2.90 -0.74
CA TRP A 213 -11.45 4.09 -1.34
C TRP A 213 -10.42 5.19 -1.58
N ALA A 214 -9.63 5.51 -0.55
CA ALA A 214 -8.55 6.50 -0.65
C ALA A 214 -7.52 6.11 -1.73
N ALA A 215 -7.21 4.81 -1.86
CA ALA A 215 -6.36 4.29 -2.93
C ALA A 215 -6.97 4.50 -4.31
N GLY A 216 -8.27 4.28 -4.45
CA GLY A 216 -9.02 4.57 -5.67
C GLY A 216 -8.92 6.04 -6.09
N ASP A 217 -9.17 6.96 -5.15
CA ASP A 217 -9.07 8.40 -5.37
C ASP A 217 -7.65 8.83 -5.77
N GLN A 218 -6.64 8.20 -5.20
CA GLN A 218 -5.24 8.44 -5.51
C GLN A 218 -4.77 7.77 -6.81
N ARG A 219 -5.63 7.01 -7.48
CA ARG A 219 -5.29 6.22 -8.68
C ARG A 219 -4.12 5.27 -8.42
N ALA A 220 -4.14 4.61 -7.28
CA ALA A 220 -3.16 3.60 -6.91
C ALA A 220 -3.13 2.46 -7.93
N ARG A 221 -1.93 1.88 -8.17
CA ARG A 221 -1.71 0.80 -9.12
C ARG A 221 -1.11 -0.39 -8.42
N GLY A 222 -1.76 -1.54 -8.47
CA GLY A 222 -1.29 -2.75 -7.80
C GLY A 222 -2.38 -3.78 -7.63
N PHE A 223 -2.08 -4.82 -6.88
CA PHE A 223 -2.95 -5.96 -6.71
C PHE A 223 -3.28 -6.18 -5.23
N LEU A 224 -4.55 -6.45 -4.97
CA LEU A 224 -5.09 -6.86 -3.68
C LEU A 224 -5.56 -8.31 -3.81
N LEU A 225 -5.07 -9.20 -2.97
CA LEU A 225 -5.28 -10.64 -3.10
C LEU A 225 -5.87 -11.21 -1.80
N GLY A 226 -7.15 -11.56 -1.84
CA GLY A 226 -7.82 -12.26 -0.76
C GLY A 226 -7.53 -13.76 -0.82
N GLY A 227 -6.63 -14.24 0.03
CA GLY A 227 -6.41 -15.68 0.22
C GLY A 227 -7.47 -16.32 1.11
N THR A 228 -7.59 -17.65 1.08
CA THR A 228 -8.53 -18.41 1.91
C THR A 228 -9.99 -17.91 1.84
N ALA A 229 -10.45 -17.60 0.63
CA ALA A 229 -11.76 -16.95 0.39
C ALA A 229 -12.97 -17.91 0.39
N GLY A 230 -12.78 -19.20 0.62
CA GLY A 230 -13.84 -20.20 0.55
C GLY A 230 -14.91 -20.02 1.62
N ARG A 231 -16.18 -20.22 1.26
CA ARG A 231 -17.29 -20.22 2.20
C ARG A 231 -17.50 -21.56 2.89
N THR A 232 -17.08 -22.64 2.25
CA THR A 232 -17.39 -24.02 2.68
C THR A 232 -16.16 -24.89 2.81
N THR A 233 -14.97 -24.39 2.47
CA THR A 233 -13.73 -25.16 2.40
C THR A 233 -12.71 -24.83 3.49
N LEU A 234 -13.08 -24.00 4.45
CA LEU A 234 -12.22 -23.53 5.54
C LEU A 234 -12.43 -24.30 6.84
N ASN A 235 -12.47 -25.61 6.77
CA ASN A 235 -12.81 -26.48 7.89
C ASN A 235 -11.98 -26.29 9.16
N GLY A 236 -10.75 -25.86 9.05
CA GLY A 236 -9.84 -25.64 10.19
C GLY A 236 -9.87 -24.22 10.77
N GLU A 237 -10.46 -23.27 10.09
CA GLU A 237 -10.33 -21.84 10.42
C GLU A 237 -11.60 -21.21 11.02
N GLY A 238 -12.76 -21.85 10.87
CA GLY A 238 -14.04 -21.42 11.44
C GLY A 238 -14.71 -20.26 10.67
N LEU A 239 -15.88 -19.86 11.16
CA LEU A 239 -16.77 -18.90 10.52
C LEU A 239 -16.14 -17.50 10.32
N GLN A 240 -15.22 -17.09 11.17
CA GLN A 240 -14.58 -15.78 11.11
C GLN A 240 -13.72 -15.59 9.85
N HIS A 241 -13.40 -16.65 9.12
CA HIS A 241 -12.64 -16.59 7.87
C HIS A 241 -13.51 -16.73 6.62
N GLU A 242 -14.80 -17.03 6.77
CA GLU A 242 -15.70 -17.19 5.65
C GLU A 242 -16.10 -15.85 5.04
N ASP A 243 -15.63 -15.60 3.83
CA ASP A 243 -15.90 -14.36 3.11
C ASP A 243 -17.03 -14.54 2.08
N GLY A 244 -18.02 -13.69 2.17
CA GLY A 244 -19.12 -13.64 1.21
C GLY A 244 -19.45 -12.24 0.71
N HIS A 245 -18.70 -11.22 1.11
CA HIS A 245 -19.07 -9.82 0.91
C HIS A 245 -17.96 -8.95 0.28
N SER A 246 -16.72 -9.44 0.16
CA SER A 246 -15.61 -8.64 -0.37
C SER A 246 -15.88 -8.11 -1.78
N HIS A 247 -16.49 -8.90 -2.67
CA HIS A 247 -16.86 -8.44 -4.00
C HIS A 247 -17.94 -7.34 -3.99
N MET A 248 -18.89 -7.40 -3.06
CA MET A 248 -19.89 -6.33 -2.92
C MET A 248 -19.26 -5.03 -2.46
N ILE A 249 -18.33 -5.09 -1.50
CA ILE A 249 -17.63 -3.91 -1.01
C ILE A 249 -16.70 -3.35 -2.11
N SER A 250 -15.90 -4.17 -2.74
CA SER A 250 -14.98 -3.73 -3.80
C SER A 250 -15.69 -3.13 -5.01
N SER A 251 -16.90 -3.60 -5.34
CA SER A 251 -17.70 -3.05 -6.44
C SER A 251 -18.16 -1.60 -6.22
N THR A 252 -18.09 -1.12 -4.98
CA THR A 252 -18.41 0.28 -4.66
C THR A 252 -17.29 1.24 -5.06
N ILE A 253 -16.09 0.74 -5.32
CA ILE A 253 -14.90 1.53 -5.71
C ILE A 253 -14.78 1.53 -7.23
N PRO A 254 -15.02 2.66 -7.93
CA PRO A 254 -15.22 2.69 -9.38
C PRO A 254 -14.05 2.16 -10.22
N ASN A 255 -12.84 2.26 -9.73
CA ASN A 255 -11.62 1.82 -10.42
C ASN A 255 -10.99 0.55 -9.82
N CYS A 256 -11.69 -0.15 -8.96
CA CYS A 256 -11.32 -1.46 -8.46
C CYS A 256 -11.98 -2.54 -9.32
N VAL A 257 -11.18 -3.33 -10.02
CA VAL A 257 -11.69 -4.45 -10.84
C VAL A 257 -11.50 -5.74 -10.07
N SER A 258 -12.60 -6.43 -9.75
CA SER A 258 -12.61 -7.62 -8.92
C SER A 258 -12.78 -8.89 -9.75
N TYR A 259 -12.06 -9.93 -9.34
CA TYR A 259 -12.11 -11.25 -9.96
C TYR A 259 -12.16 -12.34 -8.88
N ASP A 260 -12.73 -13.49 -9.23
CA ASP A 260 -12.78 -14.69 -8.39
C ASP A 260 -12.30 -15.91 -9.21
N PRO A 261 -10.99 -16.04 -9.42
CA PRO A 261 -10.44 -17.11 -10.25
C PRO A 261 -10.57 -18.46 -9.56
N THR A 262 -11.06 -19.45 -10.29
CA THR A 262 -11.14 -20.86 -9.86
C THR A 262 -9.85 -21.61 -10.16
N PHE A 263 -9.22 -21.32 -11.29
CA PHE A 263 -8.05 -22.05 -11.79
C PHE A 263 -6.79 -21.18 -11.85
N GLY A 264 -5.63 -21.81 -11.72
CA GLY A 264 -4.34 -21.12 -11.76
C GLY A 264 -4.06 -20.40 -13.09
N PHE A 265 -4.56 -20.90 -14.22
CA PHE A 265 -4.41 -20.25 -15.51
C PHE A 265 -5.21 -18.94 -15.61
N GLU A 266 -6.40 -18.89 -15.01
CA GLU A 266 -7.19 -17.66 -14.96
C GLU A 266 -6.44 -16.57 -14.18
N LEU A 267 -5.86 -16.94 -13.06
CA LEU A 267 -5.06 -16.03 -12.26
C LEU A 267 -3.85 -15.47 -13.05
N ALA A 268 -3.18 -16.30 -13.83
CA ALA A 268 -2.07 -15.86 -14.68
C ALA A 268 -2.52 -14.83 -15.73
N VAL A 269 -3.68 -15.06 -16.36
CA VAL A 269 -4.27 -14.13 -17.34
C VAL A 269 -4.67 -12.81 -16.66
N ILE A 270 -5.35 -12.88 -15.52
CA ILE A 270 -5.81 -11.70 -14.75
C ILE A 270 -4.63 -10.84 -14.36
N ILE A 271 -3.58 -11.42 -13.80
CA ILE A 271 -2.41 -10.65 -13.34
C ILE A 271 -1.63 -10.07 -14.51
N GLN A 272 -1.43 -10.85 -15.59
CA GLN A 272 -0.75 -10.32 -16.78
C GLN A 272 -1.52 -9.17 -17.42
N ASP A 273 -2.84 -9.27 -17.54
CA ASP A 273 -3.68 -8.17 -18.07
C ASP A 273 -3.65 -6.96 -17.14
N GLY A 274 -3.73 -7.18 -15.83
CA GLY A 274 -3.59 -6.10 -14.83
C GLY A 274 -2.26 -5.37 -14.93
N LEU A 275 -1.15 -6.10 -15.03
CA LEU A 275 0.18 -5.53 -15.25
C LEU A 275 0.21 -4.68 -16.53
N ARG A 276 -0.30 -5.21 -17.63
CA ARG A 276 -0.36 -4.50 -18.91
C ARG A 276 -1.20 -3.21 -18.80
N ARG A 277 -2.36 -3.27 -18.19
CA ARG A 277 -3.28 -2.12 -18.06
C ARG A 277 -2.73 -1.02 -17.16
N MET A 278 -1.99 -1.38 -16.12
CA MET A 278 -1.51 -0.40 -15.12
C MET A 278 -0.12 0.14 -15.43
N TYR A 279 0.73 -0.62 -16.12
CA TYR A 279 2.16 -0.30 -16.21
C TYR A 279 2.74 -0.29 -17.63
N ALA A 280 2.04 -0.81 -18.66
CA ALA A 280 2.51 -0.75 -20.05
C ALA A 280 2.16 0.56 -20.77
#